data_94830c3aee30c203a554fff64924c100
#
_entry.id   94830c3aee30c203a554fff64924c100
#
_cell.length_a   1.000
_cell.length_b   1.000
_cell.length_c   1.000
_cell.angle_alpha   90.00
_cell.angle_beta   90.00
_cell.angle_gamma   90.00
#
_symmetry.space_group_name_H-M   'P 1'
#
loop_
_entity.id
_entity.type
_entity.pdbx_description
1 polymer ?
#
loop_
_entity_poly.entity_id
_entity_poly.type
_entity_poly.pdbx_seq_one_letter_code
_entity_poly.pdbx_strand_id
1 'polypeptide(L)'
;MRYWAYFRRRFVLLNIAGFVLLVVVSTLTYVVARPSPADQSVLTLGGATASGGQARGASGYTYQRSSDPDRTEIMDSSGQPVAIMTDGARTANIHGPLRTFEEPSFTDAKIETHTWVRLAPQPWRAGAEQEKWFVDWLAAARRDRSPDVLAISFEYVAEAPPKKDNQGQQYSGNASFGPPDPADPDGRQERSDFYDYLGLPWSFPDGKSEMPSPERELALDCSGYLRMVYGHRLGFPLRGTNTPGEGLPRRAFAMAEFGPGVQLMPNTGQRARRIDRLLPGDLVFFNAQPVPNRQIDHSGIYLGLDDGGHHRFISSRSQTDGPTMGDLSGAPLLDGIGYWPDRWLTARRI
;
A
#
# COMPACT_ATOMS: atom_id res chain seq x y z
N MET A 1 -64.20 20.07 -10.19
CA MET A 1 -63.23 19.21 -9.45
C MET A 1 -62.78 17.92 -10.19
N ARG A 2 -63.35 17.47 -11.28
CA ARG A 2 -62.96 16.22 -11.99
C ARG A 2 -61.77 16.35 -12.95
N TYR A 3 -61.45 17.55 -13.46
CA TYR A 3 -60.34 17.76 -14.40
C TYR A 3 -58.95 17.80 -13.75
N TRP A 4 -58.84 18.15 -12.47
CA TRP A 4 -57.55 18.22 -11.75
C TRP A 4 -56.97 16.88 -11.39
N ALA A 5 -57.81 15.85 -11.19
CA ALA A 5 -57.37 14.49 -10.88
C ALA A 5 -56.78 13.77 -12.10
N TYR A 6 -57.25 14.13 -13.32
CA TYR A 6 -56.78 13.51 -14.57
C TYR A 6 -55.38 14.01 -14.97
N PHE A 7 -55.10 15.30 -14.73
CA PHE A 7 -53.77 15.87 -15.00
C PHE A 7 -52.69 15.34 -14.05
N ARG A 8 -53.00 15.17 -12.78
CA ARG A 8 -52.06 14.61 -11.80
C ARG A 8 -51.64 13.15 -12.11
N ARG A 9 -52.56 12.32 -12.54
CA ARG A 9 -52.25 10.93 -12.91
C ARG A 9 -51.36 10.82 -14.15
N ARG A 10 -51.54 11.65 -15.15
CA ARG A 10 -50.65 11.64 -16.33
C ARG A 10 -49.26 12.18 -16.02
N PHE A 11 -49.12 13.15 -15.16
CA PHE A 11 -47.82 13.70 -14.75
C PHE A 11 -47.01 12.67 -13.93
N VAL A 12 -47.64 11.92 -13.06
CA VAL A 12 -46.99 10.86 -12.27
C VAL A 12 -46.58 9.71 -13.15
N LEU A 13 -47.39 9.29 -14.10
CA LEU A 13 -47.05 8.19 -15.03
C LEU A 13 -45.92 8.57 -15.99
N LEU A 14 -45.87 9.83 -16.47
CA LEU A 14 -44.79 10.31 -17.32
C LEU A 14 -43.46 10.42 -16.56
N ASN A 15 -43.47 10.82 -15.29
CA ASN A 15 -42.27 10.87 -14.47
C ASN A 15 -41.76 9.45 -14.10
N ILE A 16 -42.67 8.51 -13.85
CA ILE A 16 -42.28 7.09 -13.58
C ILE A 16 -41.68 6.46 -14.85
N ALA A 17 -42.29 6.68 -16.03
CA ALA A 17 -41.76 6.16 -17.29
C ALA A 17 -40.39 6.77 -17.64
N GLY A 18 -40.18 8.07 -17.39
CA GLY A 18 -38.91 8.77 -17.55
C GLY A 18 -37.81 8.21 -16.62
N PHE A 19 -38.16 7.96 -15.36
CA PHE A 19 -37.23 7.40 -14.39
C PHE A 19 -36.85 5.95 -14.70
N VAL A 20 -37.79 5.11 -15.12
CA VAL A 20 -37.52 3.73 -15.55
C VAL A 20 -36.65 3.71 -16.80
N LEU A 21 -36.87 4.59 -17.77
CA LEU A 21 -36.05 4.69 -18.97
C LEU A 21 -34.61 5.11 -18.63
N LEU A 22 -34.44 6.07 -17.72
CA LEU A 22 -33.13 6.54 -17.25
C LEU A 22 -32.34 5.43 -16.50
N VAL A 23 -33.02 4.65 -15.67
CA VAL A 23 -32.41 3.51 -14.97
C VAL A 23 -32.05 2.40 -15.96
N VAL A 24 -32.88 2.09 -16.95
CA VAL A 24 -32.58 1.07 -17.97
C VAL A 24 -31.42 1.52 -18.86
N VAL A 25 -31.36 2.77 -19.29
CA VAL A 25 -30.25 3.31 -20.08
C VAL A 25 -28.95 3.32 -19.25
N SER A 26 -29.02 3.69 -17.98
CA SER A 26 -27.86 3.69 -17.09
C SER A 26 -27.33 2.27 -16.84
N THR A 27 -28.21 1.28 -16.64
CA THR A 27 -27.81 -0.12 -16.48
C THR A 27 -27.28 -0.73 -17.77
N LEU A 28 -27.85 -0.41 -18.96
CA LEU A 28 -27.31 -0.89 -20.22
C LEU A 28 -25.92 -0.28 -20.52
N THR A 29 -25.72 1.02 -20.25
CA THR A 29 -24.42 1.66 -20.44
C THR A 29 -23.37 1.08 -19.48
N TYR A 30 -23.77 0.77 -18.23
CA TYR A 30 -22.91 0.15 -17.24
C TYR A 30 -22.51 -1.29 -17.62
N VAL A 31 -23.45 -2.09 -18.20
CA VAL A 31 -23.16 -3.47 -18.64
C VAL A 31 -22.31 -3.52 -19.91
N VAL A 32 -22.46 -2.54 -20.82
CA VAL A 32 -21.63 -2.46 -22.04
C VAL A 32 -20.23 -1.92 -21.78
N ALA A 33 -20.04 -1.14 -20.69
CA ALA A 33 -18.75 -0.57 -20.33
C ALA A 33 -17.91 -1.45 -19.36
N ARG A 34 -18.37 -2.65 -18.99
CA ARG A 34 -17.55 -3.58 -18.20
C ARG A 34 -16.56 -4.29 -19.12
N PRO A 35 -15.26 -4.12 -18.95
CA PRO A 35 -14.29 -5.04 -19.55
C PRO A 35 -14.47 -6.43 -18.94
N SER A 36 -14.35 -7.47 -19.77
CA SER A 36 -14.50 -8.86 -19.34
C SER A 36 -13.45 -9.23 -18.28
N PRO A 37 -13.80 -9.97 -17.23
CA PRO A 37 -12.84 -10.33 -16.16
C PRO A 37 -11.64 -11.18 -16.62
N ALA A 38 -11.69 -11.71 -17.84
CA ALA A 38 -10.64 -12.59 -18.37
C ALA A 38 -9.38 -11.87 -18.89
N ASP A 39 -9.37 -10.53 -19.02
CA ASP A 39 -8.26 -9.77 -19.59
C ASP A 39 -7.40 -9.00 -18.57
N GLN A 40 -7.68 -9.13 -17.27
CA GLN A 40 -6.99 -8.34 -16.23
C GLN A 40 -5.74 -9.02 -15.63
N SER A 41 -5.28 -10.15 -16.16
CA SER A 41 -4.09 -10.84 -15.63
C SER A 41 -2.77 -10.47 -16.32
N VAL A 42 -2.76 -9.51 -17.21
CA VAL A 42 -1.53 -8.99 -17.82
C VAL A 42 -1.27 -7.61 -17.24
N LEU A 43 -0.19 -7.47 -16.48
CA LEU A 43 0.45 -6.19 -16.18
C LEU A 43 0.80 -5.51 -17.52
N THR A 44 -0.19 -4.87 -18.17
CA THR A 44 0.07 -4.02 -19.33
C THR A 44 0.58 -2.69 -18.79
N LEU A 45 1.89 -2.62 -18.58
CA LEU A 45 2.58 -1.36 -18.39
C LEU A 45 2.38 -0.52 -19.68
N GLY A 46 1.58 0.52 -19.54
CA GLY A 46 1.35 1.49 -20.61
C GLY A 46 2.68 2.03 -21.14
N GLY A 47 2.77 2.04 -22.45
CA GLY A 47 3.87 2.41 -23.30
C GLY A 47 4.89 3.42 -22.77
N ALA A 48 5.95 2.92 -22.16
CA ALA A 48 7.23 3.59 -22.13
C ALA A 48 8.06 3.04 -23.29
N THR A 49 8.54 3.91 -24.16
CA THR A 49 9.41 3.56 -25.27
C THR A 49 10.62 2.78 -24.76
N ALA A 50 10.65 1.48 -25.02
CA ALA A 50 11.74 0.60 -24.66
C ALA A 50 13.00 0.97 -25.47
N SER A 51 13.92 1.70 -24.86
CA SER A 51 15.31 1.79 -25.30
C SER A 51 16.20 1.04 -24.30
N GLY A 52 15.99 -0.27 -24.15
CA GLY A 52 16.76 -1.09 -23.24
C GLY A 52 17.22 -2.37 -23.92
N GLY A 53 18.52 -2.61 -23.94
CA GLY A 53 19.09 -3.86 -24.42
C GLY A 53 18.62 -5.04 -23.55
N GLN A 54 18.19 -6.13 -24.20
CA GLN A 54 17.94 -7.41 -23.54
C GLN A 54 19.28 -8.06 -23.22
N ALA A 55 19.61 -8.24 -21.93
CA ALA A 55 20.73 -9.05 -21.51
C ALA A 55 20.24 -10.43 -21.07
N ARG A 56 20.86 -11.51 -21.57
CA ARG A 56 20.65 -12.86 -21.04
C ARG A 56 21.65 -13.09 -19.90
N GLY A 57 21.13 -13.34 -18.69
CA GLY A 57 21.95 -13.73 -17.56
C GLY A 57 22.30 -15.22 -17.58
N ALA A 58 23.33 -15.62 -16.81
CA ALA A 58 23.75 -17.00 -16.62
C ALA A 58 22.67 -17.93 -16.04
N SER A 59 21.59 -17.38 -15.46
CA SER A 59 20.48 -18.09 -14.83
C SER A 59 19.35 -18.50 -15.79
N GLY A 60 19.48 -18.23 -17.11
CA GLY A 60 18.41 -18.49 -18.07
C GLY A 60 17.27 -17.47 -18.07
N TYR A 61 17.38 -16.39 -17.27
CA TYR A 61 16.44 -15.27 -17.28
C TYR A 61 16.83 -14.24 -18.32
N THR A 62 15.84 -13.48 -18.79
CA THR A 62 16.03 -12.24 -19.57
C THR A 62 15.73 -11.05 -18.67
N TYR A 63 16.50 -9.98 -18.83
CA TYR A 63 16.41 -8.76 -18.04
C TYR A 63 16.12 -7.60 -18.98
N GLN A 64 14.98 -6.95 -18.75
CA GLN A 64 14.53 -5.81 -19.52
C GLN A 64 14.56 -4.56 -18.66
N ARG A 65 15.29 -3.54 -19.12
CA ARG A 65 15.37 -2.25 -18.42
C ARG A 65 14.27 -1.31 -18.86
N SER A 66 13.71 -0.61 -17.89
CA SER A 66 12.82 0.54 -18.12
C SER A 66 13.28 1.70 -17.24
N SER A 67 12.90 2.92 -17.60
CA SER A 67 13.21 4.15 -16.87
C SER A 67 11.94 4.76 -16.28
N ASP A 68 12.14 5.67 -15.33
CA ASP A 68 11.09 6.50 -14.73
C ASP A 68 10.07 5.73 -13.86
N PRO A 69 10.51 5.10 -12.75
CA PRO A 69 11.87 4.98 -12.22
C PRO A 69 12.68 3.89 -12.93
N ASP A 70 14.01 3.93 -12.80
CA ASP A 70 14.88 2.88 -13.34
C ASP A 70 14.55 1.54 -12.71
N ARG A 71 14.10 0.58 -13.56
CA ARG A 71 13.65 -0.75 -13.18
C ARG A 71 14.24 -1.82 -14.06
N THR A 72 14.30 -3.03 -13.52
CA THR A 72 14.61 -4.24 -14.28
C THR A 72 13.46 -5.21 -14.13
N GLU A 73 12.81 -5.55 -15.24
CA GLU A 73 11.85 -6.63 -15.33
C GLU A 73 12.58 -7.92 -15.67
N ILE A 74 12.30 -8.96 -14.92
CA ILE A 74 12.94 -10.27 -15.03
C ILE A 74 11.90 -11.24 -15.57
N MET A 75 12.22 -11.86 -16.70
CA MET A 75 11.38 -12.88 -17.34
C MET A 75 12.12 -14.22 -17.36
N ASP A 76 11.39 -15.31 -17.30
CA ASP A 76 11.96 -16.64 -17.53
C ASP A 76 12.16 -16.95 -19.01
N SER A 77 12.66 -18.15 -19.32
CA SER A 77 12.93 -18.61 -20.69
C SER A 77 11.67 -18.74 -21.56
N SER A 78 10.48 -18.80 -20.94
CA SER A 78 9.19 -18.82 -21.62
C SER A 78 8.57 -17.43 -21.81
N GLY A 79 9.25 -16.38 -21.30
CA GLY A 79 8.76 -14.99 -21.34
C GLY A 79 7.75 -14.67 -20.24
N GLN A 80 7.61 -15.53 -19.22
CA GLN A 80 6.74 -15.25 -18.10
C GLN A 80 7.42 -14.32 -17.08
N PRO A 81 6.68 -13.38 -16.48
CA PRO A 81 7.24 -12.48 -15.47
C PRO A 81 7.71 -13.28 -14.24
N VAL A 82 8.86 -12.91 -13.73
CA VAL A 82 9.50 -13.50 -12.55
C VAL A 82 9.57 -12.51 -11.42
N ALA A 83 10.08 -11.31 -11.68
CA ALA A 83 10.21 -10.26 -10.69
C ALA A 83 10.41 -8.89 -11.34
N ILE A 84 10.13 -7.84 -10.56
CA ILE A 84 10.47 -6.45 -10.87
C ILE A 84 11.38 -5.94 -9.75
N MET A 85 12.54 -5.41 -10.14
CA MET A 85 13.52 -4.78 -9.26
C MET A 85 13.65 -3.29 -9.60
N THR A 86 13.85 -2.43 -8.63
CA THR A 86 14.04 -0.98 -8.83
C THR A 86 15.39 -0.57 -8.33
N ASP A 87 16.14 0.18 -9.16
CA ASP A 87 17.48 0.65 -8.79
C ASP A 87 17.42 1.52 -7.53
N GLY A 88 18.26 1.21 -6.54
CA GLY A 88 18.29 1.87 -5.25
C GLY A 88 17.29 1.35 -4.21
N ALA A 89 16.39 0.44 -4.56
CA ALA A 89 15.44 -0.14 -3.63
C ALA A 89 15.78 -1.59 -3.23
N ARG A 90 15.36 -2.01 -2.04
CA ARG A 90 15.42 -3.40 -1.57
C ARG A 90 14.10 -4.13 -1.82
N THR A 91 13.00 -3.41 -2.00
CA THR A 91 11.69 -3.99 -2.30
C THR A 91 11.69 -4.62 -3.70
N ALA A 92 11.35 -5.91 -3.76
CA ALA A 92 11.21 -6.70 -4.98
C ALA A 92 9.79 -7.22 -5.11
N ASN A 93 9.18 -7.04 -6.29
CA ASN A 93 7.87 -7.57 -6.60
C ASN A 93 8.05 -8.87 -7.38
N ILE A 94 7.83 -10.01 -6.72
CA ILE A 94 8.05 -11.36 -7.25
C ILE A 94 6.73 -11.94 -7.71
N HIS A 95 6.69 -12.50 -8.91
CA HIS A 95 5.51 -13.21 -9.41
C HIS A 95 5.41 -14.60 -8.75
N GLY A 96 4.26 -14.89 -8.17
CA GLY A 96 3.99 -16.14 -7.46
C GLY A 96 2.54 -16.62 -7.61
N PRO A 97 2.12 -17.60 -6.83
CA PRO A 97 0.74 -18.06 -6.82
C PRO A 97 -0.25 -16.92 -6.51
N LEU A 98 -1.42 -16.97 -7.17
CA LEU A 98 -2.53 -16.06 -6.89
C LEU A 98 -2.93 -16.17 -5.42
N ARG A 99 -3.22 -15.03 -4.81
CA ARG A 99 -3.76 -14.91 -3.46
C ARG A 99 -4.69 -13.72 -3.35
N THR A 100 -5.59 -13.79 -2.37
CA THR A 100 -6.60 -12.77 -2.12
C THR A 100 -6.42 -12.21 -0.71
N PHE A 101 -6.56 -10.90 -0.58
CA PHE A 101 -6.64 -10.21 0.71
C PHE A 101 -8.00 -9.54 0.83
N GLU A 102 -8.63 -9.68 1.98
CA GLU A 102 -9.99 -9.22 2.28
C GLU A 102 -10.05 -8.60 3.67
N GLU A 103 -10.97 -7.67 3.85
CA GLU A 103 -11.32 -7.08 5.16
C GLU A 103 -12.83 -6.87 5.22
N PRO A 104 -13.62 -7.96 5.28
CA PRO A 104 -15.06 -7.92 5.05
C PRO A 104 -15.86 -7.11 6.09
N SER A 105 -15.30 -6.86 7.28
CA SER A 105 -15.92 -6.00 8.29
C SER A 105 -15.98 -4.53 7.88
N PHE A 106 -15.15 -4.09 6.91
CA PHE A 106 -15.02 -2.67 6.55
C PHE A 106 -15.15 -2.37 5.06
N THR A 107 -15.07 -3.40 4.19
CA THR A 107 -15.23 -3.23 2.74
C THR A 107 -15.54 -4.55 2.05
N ASP A 108 -16.28 -4.50 0.93
CA ASP A 108 -16.46 -5.64 0.03
C ASP A 108 -15.30 -5.77 -0.98
N ALA A 109 -14.44 -4.75 -1.08
CA ALA A 109 -13.32 -4.76 -2.01
C ALA A 109 -12.26 -5.80 -1.63
N LYS A 110 -11.68 -6.44 -2.64
CA LYS A 110 -10.66 -7.48 -2.51
C LYS A 110 -9.42 -7.12 -3.30
N ILE A 111 -8.26 -7.53 -2.79
CA ILE A 111 -7.00 -7.46 -3.53
C ILE A 111 -6.66 -8.86 -4.00
N GLU A 112 -6.78 -9.11 -5.30
CA GLU A 112 -6.35 -10.35 -5.93
C GLU A 112 -5.02 -10.11 -6.65
N THR A 113 -3.98 -10.86 -6.28
CA THR A 113 -2.64 -10.57 -6.81
C THR A 113 -1.75 -11.80 -6.92
N HIS A 114 -0.95 -11.84 -7.98
CA HIS A 114 0.20 -12.73 -8.13
C HIS A 114 1.50 -12.13 -7.54
N THR A 115 1.45 -10.87 -7.07
CA THR A 115 2.64 -10.19 -6.55
C THR A 115 2.93 -10.59 -5.11
N TRP A 116 4.18 -11.02 -4.86
CA TRP A 116 4.78 -11.27 -3.56
C TRP A 116 5.88 -10.23 -3.32
N VAL A 117 5.72 -9.44 -2.28
CA VAL A 117 6.62 -8.30 -2.01
C VAL A 117 7.67 -8.69 -0.99
N ARG A 118 8.91 -8.88 -1.45
CA ARG A 118 10.05 -9.31 -0.62
C ARG A 118 11.11 -8.22 -0.49
N LEU A 119 11.89 -8.27 0.57
CA LEU A 119 13.05 -7.40 0.73
C LEU A 119 14.32 -8.13 0.30
N ALA A 120 15.03 -7.59 -0.69
CA ALA A 120 16.37 -8.04 -1.03
C ALA A 120 17.36 -7.73 0.10
N PRO A 121 18.44 -8.48 0.25
CA PRO A 121 19.42 -8.24 1.32
C PRO A 121 20.11 -6.89 1.20
N GLN A 122 20.19 -6.34 0.00
CA GLN A 122 20.76 -5.02 -0.29
C GLN A 122 20.00 -4.34 -1.44
N PRO A 123 20.15 -3.00 -1.63
CA PRO A 123 19.51 -2.28 -2.72
C PRO A 123 19.90 -2.86 -4.09
N TRP A 124 18.92 -2.98 -4.98
CA TRP A 124 19.14 -3.39 -6.36
C TRP A 124 19.92 -2.33 -7.13
N ARG A 125 20.74 -2.77 -8.07
CA ARG A 125 21.37 -1.93 -9.10
C ARG A 125 21.52 -2.72 -10.40
N ALA A 126 21.49 -2.05 -11.52
CA ALA A 126 21.78 -2.69 -12.80
C ALA A 126 23.17 -3.37 -12.76
N GLY A 127 23.25 -4.60 -13.25
CA GLY A 127 24.44 -5.45 -13.19
C GLY A 127 24.43 -6.43 -12.01
N ALA A 128 23.60 -6.23 -10.98
CA ALA A 128 23.48 -7.14 -9.85
C ALA A 128 22.94 -8.53 -10.26
N GLU A 129 22.31 -8.65 -11.42
CA GLU A 129 21.87 -9.92 -12.00
C GLU A 129 23.02 -10.89 -12.28
N GLN A 130 24.26 -10.41 -12.34
CA GLN A 130 25.48 -11.21 -12.48
C GLN A 130 26.08 -11.63 -11.13
N GLU A 131 25.60 -11.06 -10.03
CA GLU A 131 26.16 -11.28 -8.71
C GLU A 131 25.54 -12.51 -8.03
N LYS A 132 26.40 -13.32 -7.42
CA LYS A 132 25.96 -14.58 -6.77
C LYS A 132 24.88 -14.37 -5.71
N TRP A 133 24.98 -13.29 -4.91
CA TRP A 133 23.99 -12.99 -3.88
C TRP A 133 22.58 -12.86 -4.45
N PHE A 134 22.44 -12.18 -5.60
CA PHE A 134 21.15 -11.95 -6.22
C PHE A 134 20.57 -13.24 -6.81
N VAL A 135 21.39 -14.00 -7.53
CA VAL A 135 20.96 -15.30 -8.13
C VAL A 135 20.44 -16.24 -7.04
N ASP A 136 21.19 -16.39 -5.95
CA ASP A 136 20.83 -17.26 -4.83
C ASP A 136 19.57 -16.75 -4.11
N TRP A 137 19.54 -15.45 -3.83
CA TRP A 137 18.40 -14.82 -3.17
C TRP A 137 17.12 -14.92 -4.00
N LEU A 138 17.16 -14.59 -5.30
CA LEU A 138 15.97 -14.66 -6.17
C LEU A 138 15.43 -16.09 -6.25
N ALA A 139 16.33 -17.08 -6.38
CA ALA A 139 15.94 -18.48 -6.39
C ALA A 139 15.28 -18.92 -5.06
N ALA A 140 15.73 -18.42 -3.92
CA ALA A 140 15.11 -18.65 -2.61
C ALA A 140 13.78 -17.92 -2.49
N ALA A 141 13.73 -16.62 -2.79
CA ALA A 141 12.56 -15.75 -2.67
C ALA A 141 11.38 -16.21 -3.52
N ARG A 142 11.63 -16.77 -4.72
CA ARG A 142 10.58 -17.37 -5.56
C ARG A 142 9.92 -18.60 -4.95
N ARG A 143 10.58 -19.32 -4.07
CA ARG A 143 10.06 -20.52 -3.39
C ARG A 143 9.48 -20.21 -2.01
N ASP A 144 9.88 -19.09 -1.43
CA ASP A 144 9.44 -18.69 -0.11
C ASP A 144 7.93 -18.39 -0.08
N ARG A 145 7.22 -19.02 0.84
CA ARG A 145 5.78 -18.82 1.08
C ARG A 145 5.49 -18.26 2.46
N SER A 146 6.51 -17.86 3.21
CA SER A 146 6.33 -17.13 4.45
C SER A 146 5.60 -15.80 4.21
N PRO A 147 4.94 -15.21 5.21
CA PRO A 147 4.32 -13.91 5.07
C PRO A 147 5.31 -12.87 4.54
N ASP A 148 4.89 -12.16 3.50
CA ASP A 148 5.61 -11.05 2.88
C ASP A 148 5.03 -9.71 3.34
N VAL A 149 5.47 -8.59 2.76
CA VAL A 149 4.97 -7.25 3.10
C VAL A 149 3.44 -7.20 3.11
N LEU A 150 2.79 -7.71 2.04
CA LEU A 150 1.33 -7.63 1.94
C LEU A 150 0.66 -8.51 2.98
N ALA A 151 1.08 -9.77 3.13
CA ALA A 151 0.49 -10.67 4.12
C ALA A 151 0.66 -10.16 5.56
N ILE A 152 1.85 -9.66 5.90
CA ILE A 152 2.12 -9.07 7.21
C ILE A 152 1.25 -7.83 7.46
N SER A 153 1.00 -7.02 6.42
CA SER A 153 0.14 -5.84 6.56
C SER A 153 -1.25 -6.20 7.08
N PHE A 154 -1.82 -7.29 6.61
CA PHE A 154 -3.15 -7.76 7.05
C PHE A 154 -3.15 -8.48 8.40
N GLU A 155 -1.99 -8.75 9.00
CA GLU A 155 -1.94 -9.36 10.34
C GLU A 155 -2.27 -8.38 11.47
N TYR A 156 -2.55 -7.10 11.17
CA TYR A 156 -2.83 -6.04 12.15
C TYR A 156 -4.20 -5.37 11.97
N VAL A 157 -4.97 -5.76 10.95
CA VAL A 157 -6.33 -5.22 10.73
C VAL A 157 -7.28 -5.64 11.86
N ALA A 158 -8.44 -4.99 11.94
CA ALA A 158 -9.48 -5.39 12.89
C ALA A 158 -9.80 -6.89 12.76
N GLU A 159 -10.03 -7.53 13.90
CA GLU A 159 -10.33 -8.98 14.01
C GLU A 159 -9.17 -9.91 13.59
N ALA A 160 -7.99 -9.40 13.21
CA ALA A 160 -6.84 -10.25 12.96
C ALA A 160 -6.50 -11.07 14.22
N PRO A 161 -6.36 -12.40 14.11
CA PRO A 161 -6.11 -13.26 15.27
C PRO A 161 -4.72 -12.98 15.87
N PRO A 162 -4.59 -12.93 17.19
CA PRO A 162 -3.31 -12.74 17.84
C PRO A 162 -2.37 -13.91 17.57
N LYS A 163 -1.10 -13.60 17.27
CA LYS A 163 -0.02 -14.57 17.16
C LYS A 163 1.05 -14.26 18.19
N LYS A 164 1.58 -15.31 18.80
CA LYS A 164 2.61 -15.22 19.83
C LYS A 164 3.83 -16.03 19.39
N ASP A 165 4.99 -15.57 19.84
CA ASP A 165 6.25 -16.31 19.68
C ASP A 165 6.37 -17.46 20.72
N ASN A 166 7.50 -18.16 20.68
CA ASN A 166 7.77 -19.27 21.60
C ASN A 166 7.93 -18.84 23.08
N GLN A 167 8.05 -17.54 23.35
CA GLN A 167 8.15 -16.95 24.68
C GLN A 167 6.78 -16.42 25.17
N GLY A 168 5.75 -16.53 24.32
CA GLY A 168 4.40 -16.04 24.62
C GLY A 168 4.20 -14.56 24.32
N GLN A 169 5.20 -13.88 23.74
CA GLN A 169 5.12 -12.48 23.34
C GLN A 169 4.23 -12.33 22.10
N GLN A 170 3.20 -11.51 22.19
CA GLN A 170 2.36 -11.20 21.02
C GLN A 170 3.12 -10.30 20.06
N TYR A 171 3.24 -10.74 18.80
CA TYR A 171 3.91 -10.00 17.74
C TYR A 171 2.99 -9.61 16.58
N SER A 172 1.77 -10.13 16.54
CA SER A 172 0.75 -9.75 15.56
C SER A 172 -0.66 -9.95 16.12
N GLY A 173 -1.66 -9.45 15.43
CA GLY A 173 -3.06 -9.43 15.83
C GLY A 173 -3.62 -8.02 15.70
N ASN A 174 -4.93 -7.87 15.86
CA ASN A 174 -5.61 -6.58 15.80
C ASN A 174 -4.82 -5.47 16.53
N ALA A 175 -4.59 -4.36 15.84
CA ALA A 175 -3.91 -3.20 16.40
C ALA A 175 -4.86 -2.01 16.46
N SER A 176 -4.86 -1.28 17.58
CA SER A 176 -5.48 0.05 17.66
C SER A 176 -4.56 1.12 17.05
N PHE A 177 -5.08 2.32 16.82
CA PHE A 177 -4.25 3.46 16.39
C PHE A 177 -3.46 4.07 17.56
N GLY A 178 -4.11 4.19 18.69
CA GLY A 178 -3.59 4.79 19.92
C GLY A 178 -4.70 5.09 20.90
N PRO A 179 -4.36 5.56 22.11
CA PRO A 179 -5.34 5.82 23.15
C PRO A 179 -6.31 6.94 22.75
N PRO A 180 -7.58 6.87 23.16
CA PRO A 180 -8.54 7.94 22.96
C PRO A 180 -8.04 9.26 23.57
N ASP A 181 -8.19 10.35 22.84
CA ASP A 181 -7.89 11.69 23.29
C ASP A 181 -8.92 12.70 22.73
N PRO A 182 -9.91 13.10 23.54
CA PRO A 182 -10.92 14.07 23.09
C PRO A 182 -10.35 15.46 22.77
N ALA A 183 -9.11 15.75 23.17
CA ALA A 183 -8.44 17.01 22.87
C ALA A 183 -7.70 16.97 21.50
N ASP A 184 -7.47 15.78 20.98
CA ASP A 184 -6.90 15.60 19.64
C ASP A 184 -7.99 15.74 18.58
N PRO A 185 -7.77 16.52 17.49
CA PRO A 185 -8.75 16.69 16.41
C PRO A 185 -9.22 15.36 15.79
N ASP A 186 -8.39 14.35 15.82
CA ASP A 186 -8.69 13.01 15.29
C ASP A 186 -9.27 12.06 16.35
N GLY A 187 -9.45 12.53 17.59
CA GLY A 187 -10.01 11.77 18.69
C GLY A 187 -9.08 10.74 19.31
N ARG A 188 -7.84 10.59 18.84
CA ARG A 188 -6.83 9.66 19.34
C ARG A 188 -5.43 10.21 19.26
N GLN A 189 -4.59 9.83 20.22
CA GLN A 189 -3.18 10.21 20.24
C GLN A 189 -2.40 9.47 19.16
N GLU A 190 -1.66 10.21 18.34
CA GLU A 190 -0.53 9.66 17.58
C GLU A 190 0.61 9.27 18.53
N ARG A 191 1.68 8.68 17.99
CA ARG A 191 2.96 8.29 18.58
C ARG A 191 3.09 6.82 18.97
N SER A 192 2.09 5.98 18.69
CA SER A 192 2.19 4.54 18.89
C SER A 192 3.11 3.91 17.84
N ASP A 193 4.20 3.30 18.30
CA ASP A 193 5.18 2.65 17.43
C ASP A 193 5.20 1.13 17.70
N PHE A 194 5.93 0.37 16.89
CA PHE A 194 6.00 -1.08 17.03
C PHE A 194 6.44 -1.56 18.42
N TYR A 195 7.31 -0.83 19.11
CA TYR A 195 7.74 -1.17 20.47
C TYR A 195 6.62 -0.96 21.51
N ASP A 196 5.72 0.01 21.28
CA ASP A 196 4.51 0.17 22.10
C ASP A 196 3.56 -1.02 21.88
N TYR A 197 3.34 -1.41 20.61
CA TYR A 197 2.52 -2.59 20.28
C TYR A 197 3.05 -3.84 20.97
N LEU A 198 4.36 -4.03 20.96
CA LEU A 198 5.01 -5.20 21.55
C LEU A 198 5.11 -5.13 23.08
N GLY A 199 4.98 -3.94 23.69
CA GLY A 199 5.24 -3.74 25.10
C GLY A 199 6.70 -3.95 25.51
N LEU A 200 7.66 -3.76 24.56
CA LEU A 200 9.07 -4.05 24.76
C LEU A 200 9.95 -2.80 24.56
N PRO A 201 10.95 -2.57 25.43
CA PRO A 201 11.93 -1.51 25.20
C PRO A 201 12.73 -1.78 23.92
N TRP A 202 13.11 -0.71 23.22
CA TRP A 202 13.85 -0.83 21.96
C TRP A 202 15.01 0.18 21.87
N SER A 203 16.18 -0.31 21.50
CA SER A 203 17.37 0.51 21.21
C SER A 203 17.64 0.53 19.72
N PHE A 204 17.69 1.73 19.14
CA PHE A 204 17.93 1.93 17.73
C PHE A 204 19.42 2.08 17.41
N PRO A 205 19.86 1.70 16.19
CA PRO A 205 21.26 1.83 15.76
C PRO A 205 21.78 3.28 15.80
N ASP A 206 20.90 4.28 15.71
CA ASP A 206 21.25 5.70 15.81
C ASP A 206 21.44 6.21 17.28
N GLY A 207 21.48 5.27 18.23
CA GLY A 207 21.76 5.53 19.64
C GLY A 207 20.55 5.97 20.47
N LYS A 208 19.38 6.11 19.87
CA LYS A 208 18.16 6.42 20.60
C LYS A 208 17.58 5.13 21.21
N SER A 209 17.06 5.23 22.43
CA SER A 209 16.32 4.15 23.11
C SER A 209 14.94 4.65 23.50
N GLU A 210 13.95 3.78 23.37
CA GLU A 210 12.55 4.06 23.71
C GLU A 210 12.00 2.99 24.64
N MET A 211 11.13 3.41 25.52
CA MET A 211 10.35 2.52 26.38
C MET A 211 8.91 2.49 25.88
N PRO A 212 8.25 1.33 25.92
CA PRO A 212 6.84 1.25 25.55
C PRO A 212 5.98 2.02 26.55
N SER A 213 4.92 2.61 26.06
CA SER A 213 3.92 3.31 26.88
C SER A 213 2.76 2.36 27.15
N PRO A 214 2.42 2.04 28.41
CA PRO A 214 1.34 1.08 28.72
C PRO A 214 -0.01 1.45 28.10
N GLU A 215 -0.32 2.75 27.99
CA GLU A 215 -1.55 3.21 27.34
C GLU A 215 -1.57 3.01 25.82
N ARG A 216 -0.42 2.65 25.21
CA ARG A 216 -0.26 2.36 23.78
C ARG A 216 -0.02 0.88 23.49
N GLU A 217 -0.26 0.01 24.45
CA GLU A 217 -0.17 -1.42 24.25
C GLU A 217 -1.07 -1.86 23.08
N LEU A 218 -0.52 -2.68 22.18
CA LEU A 218 -1.18 -3.12 20.95
C LEU A 218 -1.62 -1.98 20.01
N ALA A 219 -1.00 -0.80 20.09
CA ALA A 219 -1.30 0.32 19.22
C ALA A 219 -0.19 0.60 18.20
N LEU A 220 -0.60 1.03 17.01
CA LEU A 220 0.27 1.42 15.88
C LEU A 220 -0.30 2.65 15.20
N ASP A 221 0.38 3.80 15.25
CA ASP A 221 0.01 4.93 14.41
C ASP A 221 0.38 4.66 12.93
N CYS A 222 0.10 5.57 12.01
CA CYS A 222 0.34 5.36 10.59
C CYS A 222 1.80 5.01 10.26
N SER A 223 2.78 5.69 10.83
CA SER A 223 4.20 5.44 10.64
C SER A 223 4.73 4.28 11.49
N GLY A 224 4.20 4.10 12.70
CA GLY A 224 4.48 2.93 13.55
C GLY A 224 4.07 1.62 12.89
N TYR A 225 2.94 1.63 12.17
CA TYR A 225 2.49 0.49 11.38
C TYR A 225 3.48 0.12 10.26
N LEU A 226 3.98 1.09 9.49
CA LEU A 226 5.00 0.83 8.48
C LEU A 226 6.28 0.26 9.11
N ARG A 227 6.67 0.78 10.26
CA ARG A 227 7.85 0.34 11.01
C ARG A 227 7.67 -1.06 11.61
N MET A 228 6.45 -1.41 12.00
CA MET A 228 6.10 -2.78 12.37
C MET A 228 6.30 -3.72 11.18
N VAL A 229 5.68 -3.44 10.03
CA VAL A 229 5.69 -4.32 8.86
C VAL A 229 7.11 -4.46 8.29
N TYR A 230 7.75 -3.37 7.93
CA TYR A 230 9.05 -3.40 7.26
C TYR A 230 10.21 -3.61 8.23
N GLY A 231 10.14 -2.98 9.40
CA GLY A 231 11.23 -3.00 10.38
C GLY A 231 11.21 -4.23 11.25
N HIS A 232 10.35 -4.28 12.23
CA HIS A 232 10.34 -5.37 13.22
C HIS A 232 10.09 -6.73 12.56
N ARG A 233 9.11 -6.84 11.65
CA ARG A 233 8.72 -8.11 11.05
C ARG A 233 9.63 -8.57 9.90
N LEU A 234 10.16 -7.65 9.11
CA LEU A 234 10.96 -7.98 7.91
C LEU A 234 12.44 -7.59 8.03
N GLY A 235 12.86 -7.07 9.18
CA GLY A 235 14.26 -6.77 9.46
C GLY A 235 14.83 -5.59 8.64
N PHE A 236 13.99 -4.70 8.12
CA PHE A 236 14.50 -3.46 7.53
C PHE A 236 15.03 -2.54 8.63
N PRO A 237 16.20 -1.90 8.46
CA PRO A 237 16.76 -1.02 9.48
C PRO A 237 15.80 0.09 9.90
N LEU A 238 15.75 0.37 11.20
CA LEU A 238 14.91 1.40 11.81
C LEU A 238 15.75 2.45 12.54
N ARG A 239 15.31 3.69 12.51
CA ARG A 239 15.89 4.81 13.27
C ARG A 239 14.93 5.27 14.36
N GLY A 240 15.49 5.72 15.48
CA GLY A 240 14.72 6.34 16.55
C GLY A 240 14.40 7.82 16.28
N THR A 241 15.11 8.43 15.32
CA THR A 241 15.04 9.86 15.00
C THR A 241 14.35 10.15 13.67
N ASN A 242 14.10 11.44 13.39
CA ASN A 242 13.56 11.95 12.13
C ASN A 242 14.63 12.65 11.28
N THR A 243 15.87 12.23 11.39
CA THR A 243 17.01 12.77 10.65
C THR A 243 17.42 11.84 9.49
N PRO A 244 18.12 12.32 8.45
CA PRO A 244 18.66 11.46 7.40
C PRO A 244 19.60 10.38 7.94
N GLY A 245 19.67 9.22 7.27
CA GLY A 245 20.55 8.10 7.61
C GLY A 245 19.97 6.75 7.21
N GLU A 246 20.69 5.67 7.54
CA GLU A 246 20.22 4.31 7.25
C GLU A 246 18.99 3.96 8.07
N GLY A 247 18.03 3.32 7.42
CA GLY A 247 16.79 2.85 8.04
C GLY A 247 15.63 3.83 7.97
N LEU A 248 14.44 3.29 8.28
CA LEU A 248 13.19 4.07 8.27
C LEU A 248 13.15 5.01 9.49
N PRO A 249 12.96 6.32 9.26
CA PRO A 249 12.75 7.30 10.32
C PRO A 249 11.45 7.05 11.08
N ARG A 250 11.24 7.79 12.21
CA ARG A 250 10.07 7.60 13.07
C ARG A 250 8.77 8.14 12.44
N ARG A 251 8.78 9.28 11.75
CA ARG A 251 7.56 9.98 11.30
C ARG A 251 7.38 9.92 9.79
N ALA A 252 6.12 9.97 9.35
CA ALA A 252 5.73 9.91 7.94
C ALA A 252 6.45 10.95 7.07
N PHE A 253 6.52 12.22 7.51
CA PHE A 253 7.22 13.27 6.77
C PHE A 253 8.70 12.93 6.55
N ALA A 254 9.36 12.41 7.56
CA ALA A 254 10.77 12.06 7.50
C ALA A 254 11.01 10.84 6.59
N MET A 255 10.10 9.86 6.62
CA MET A 255 10.14 8.74 5.68
C MET A 255 10.00 9.21 4.23
N ALA A 256 9.09 10.16 3.97
CA ALA A 256 8.86 10.70 2.64
C ALA A 256 10.03 11.51 2.11
N GLU A 257 10.63 12.38 2.94
CA GLU A 257 11.65 13.32 2.52
C GLU A 257 13.03 12.70 2.38
N PHE A 258 13.45 11.91 3.37
CA PHE A 258 14.81 11.36 3.44
C PHE A 258 14.90 9.90 3.89
N GLY A 259 13.78 9.16 3.81
CA GLY A 259 13.79 7.72 4.00
C GLY A 259 14.68 7.00 2.98
N PRO A 260 15.09 5.76 3.25
CA PRO A 260 15.90 4.97 2.34
C PRO A 260 15.13 4.61 1.06
N GLY A 261 15.88 4.11 0.05
CA GLY A 261 15.30 3.68 -1.23
C GLY A 261 15.07 4.84 -2.19
N VAL A 262 14.06 4.73 -3.03
CA VAL A 262 13.83 5.61 -4.19
C VAL A 262 12.55 6.42 -4.02
N GLN A 263 12.66 7.73 -4.11
CA GLN A 263 11.49 8.59 -4.23
C GLN A 263 10.89 8.44 -5.63
N LEU A 264 9.66 7.92 -5.73
CA LEU A 264 9.01 7.63 -7.00
C LEU A 264 8.48 8.88 -7.71
N MET A 265 8.14 9.90 -6.94
CA MET A 265 7.71 11.20 -7.42
C MET A 265 8.04 12.29 -6.40
N PRO A 266 8.42 13.50 -6.83
CA PRO A 266 8.72 14.58 -5.91
C PRO A 266 7.46 15.05 -5.17
N ASN A 267 7.62 15.40 -3.89
CA ASN A 267 6.59 16.14 -3.16
C ASN A 267 6.64 17.63 -3.60
N THR A 268 5.64 18.04 -4.37
CA THR A 268 5.49 19.43 -4.85
C THR A 268 4.45 20.22 -4.06
N GLY A 269 3.90 19.64 -2.99
CA GLY A 269 2.75 20.17 -2.26
C GLY A 269 1.43 20.05 -3.04
N GLN A 270 1.45 19.43 -4.22
CA GLN A 270 0.29 19.19 -5.05
C GLN A 270 -0.03 17.70 -5.07
N ARG A 271 -1.28 17.37 -5.38
CA ARG A 271 -1.72 15.99 -5.59
C ARG A 271 -0.78 15.25 -6.54
N ALA A 272 -0.27 14.10 -6.12
CA ALA A 272 0.49 13.20 -6.97
C ALA A 272 -0.41 12.55 -8.04
N ARG A 273 0.18 12.26 -9.22
CA ARG A 273 -0.58 11.75 -10.38
C ARG A 273 0.06 10.55 -11.05
N ARG A 274 1.31 10.23 -10.71
CA ARG A 274 2.09 9.18 -11.39
C ARG A 274 1.85 7.81 -10.73
N ILE A 275 0.58 7.36 -10.73
CA ILE A 275 0.17 6.04 -10.23
C ILE A 275 0.90 4.93 -11.00
N ASP A 276 1.20 5.13 -12.27
CA ASP A 276 1.96 4.24 -13.15
C ASP A 276 3.36 3.88 -12.63
N ARG A 277 3.91 4.66 -11.69
CA ARG A 277 5.20 4.37 -11.05
C ARG A 277 5.10 3.43 -9.87
N LEU A 278 3.91 3.23 -9.33
CA LEU A 278 3.70 2.43 -8.13
C LEU A 278 3.76 0.93 -8.42
N LEU A 279 4.28 0.19 -7.44
CA LEU A 279 4.16 -1.26 -7.33
C LEU A 279 3.67 -1.63 -5.93
N PRO A 280 2.94 -2.74 -5.75
CA PRO A 280 2.54 -3.19 -4.42
C PRO A 280 3.72 -3.22 -3.44
N GLY A 281 3.50 -2.73 -2.22
CA GLY A 281 4.54 -2.53 -1.21
C GLY A 281 5.18 -1.15 -1.20
N ASP A 282 4.85 -0.25 -2.11
CA ASP A 282 5.36 1.13 -2.05
C ASP A 282 4.74 1.89 -0.88
N LEU A 283 5.53 2.73 -0.23
CA LEU A 283 5.06 3.65 0.79
C LEU A 283 4.41 4.86 0.12
N VAL A 284 3.19 5.17 0.52
CA VAL A 284 2.43 6.33 0.03
C VAL A 284 2.22 7.34 1.15
N PHE A 285 2.31 8.65 0.83
CA PHE A 285 2.35 9.71 1.82
C PHE A 285 1.35 10.82 1.49
N PHE A 286 0.69 11.32 2.54
CA PHE A 286 -0.45 12.22 2.42
C PHE A 286 -0.31 13.44 3.33
N ASN A 287 -1.00 14.51 2.96
CA ASN A 287 -1.41 15.59 3.85
C ASN A 287 -2.86 15.35 4.26
N ALA A 288 -3.08 14.46 5.20
CA ALA A 288 -4.42 14.04 5.63
C ALA A 288 -5.12 15.13 6.45
N GLN A 289 -4.35 15.90 7.23
CA GLN A 289 -4.83 17.05 7.99
C GLN A 289 -4.15 18.33 7.50
N PRO A 290 -4.68 18.99 6.46
CA PRO A 290 -4.05 20.17 5.90
C PRO A 290 -4.12 21.34 6.89
N VAL A 291 -3.09 21.46 7.72
CA VAL A 291 -2.85 22.64 8.55
C VAL A 291 -1.71 23.46 7.95
N PRO A 292 -1.68 24.78 8.17
CA PRO A 292 -0.60 25.62 7.66
C PRO A 292 0.78 25.07 8.04
N ASN A 293 1.69 24.99 7.06
CA ASN A 293 3.07 24.51 7.18
C ASN A 293 3.28 23.01 7.50
N ARG A 294 2.24 22.21 7.51
CA ARG A 294 2.36 20.76 7.65
C ARG A 294 2.07 20.10 6.31
N GLN A 295 3.09 19.49 5.68
CA GLN A 295 2.93 18.93 4.33
C GLN A 295 2.58 17.44 4.35
N ILE A 296 3.28 16.62 5.14
CA ILE A 296 3.04 15.18 5.24
C ILE A 296 2.81 14.82 6.70
N ASP A 297 1.67 14.22 6.96
CA ASP A 297 1.24 13.80 8.28
C ASP A 297 0.74 12.33 8.32
N HIS A 298 0.52 11.71 7.16
CA HIS A 298 0.00 10.35 7.09
C HIS A 298 0.76 9.50 6.08
N SER A 299 0.74 8.18 6.28
CA SER A 299 1.43 7.20 5.45
C SER A 299 0.68 5.88 5.37
N GLY A 300 0.90 5.13 4.29
CA GLY A 300 0.33 3.81 4.07
C GLY A 300 1.18 2.96 3.14
N ILE A 301 0.73 1.74 2.88
CA ILE A 301 1.34 0.77 1.96
C ILE A 301 0.40 0.58 0.77
N TYR A 302 0.90 0.79 -0.43
CA TYR A 302 0.14 0.54 -1.65
C TYR A 302 -0.04 -0.98 -1.86
N LEU A 303 -1.27 -1.41 -2.08
CA LEU A 303 -1.64 -2.83 -2.22
C LEU A 303 -1.72 -3.29 -3.68
N GLY A 304 -1.93 -2.37 -4.61
CA GLY A 304 -2.24 -2.68 -6.01
C GLY A 304 -3.67 -2.29 -6.37
N LEU A 305 -4.20 -2.93 -7.42
CA LEU A 305 -5.59 -2.77 -7.83
C LEU A 305 -6.50 -3.67 -6.98
N ASP A 306 -7.65 -3.14 -6.58
CA ASP A 306 -8.73 -3.95 -6.05
C ASP A 306 -9.57 -4.58 -7.18
N ASP A 307 -10.52 -5.43 -6.83
CA ASP A 307 -11.45 -6.11 -7.77
C ASP A 307 -12.39 -5.13 -8.49
N GLY A 308 -12.51 -3.89 -8.01
CA GLY A 308 -13.15 -2.77 -8.70
C GLY A 308 -12.25 -2.07 -9.71
N GLY A 309 -10.95 -2.40 -9.78
CA GLY A 309 -9.96 -1.76 -10.63
C GLY A 309 -9.43 -0.44 -10.07
N HIS A 310 -9.59 -0.17 -8.78
CA HIS A 310 -9.09 1.03 -8.12
C HIS A 310 -7.75 0.78 -7.42
N HIS A 311 -6.90 1.78 -7.43
CA HIS A 311 -5.60 1.76 -6.75
C HIS A 311 -5.76 1.93 -5.25
N ARG A 312 -5.69 0.82 -4.50
CA ARG A 312 -5.96 0.77 -3.05
C ARG A 312 -4.68 0.71 -2.22
N PHE A 313 -4.74 1.31 -1.03
CA PHE A 313 -3.68 1.23 -0.03
C PHE A 313 -4.25 0.81 1.34
N ILE A 314 -3.37 0.38 2.24
CA ILE A 314 -3.67 0.09 3.65
C ILE A 314 -2.89 1.04 4.54
N SER A 315 -3.52 1.53 5.61
CA SER A 315 -2.87 2.41 6.58
C SER A 315 -3.53 2.31 7.96
N SER A 316 -2.78 2.58 9.01
CA SER A 316 -3.36 2.77 10.33
C SER A 316 -3.96 4.17 10.44
N ARG A 317 -5.25 4.25 10.80
CA ARG A 317 -6.04 5.49 10.84
C ARG A 317 -6.73 5.65 12.18
N SER A 318 -6.75 6.86 12.72
CA SER A 318 -7.37 7.20 14.01
C SER A 318 -8.87 6.93 14.03
N GLN A 319 -9.57 7.30 12.97
CA GLN A 319 -11.03 7.20 12.88
C GLN A 319 -11.55 5.75 12.77
N THR A 320 -10.73 4.84 12.27
CA THR A 320 -11.02 3.41 12.17
C THR A 320 -10.38 2.62 13.30
N ASP A 321 -9.66 3.30 14.17
CA ASP A 321 -8.91 2.74 15.29
C ASP A 321 -7.91 1.65 14.90
N GLY A 322 -7.14 1.87 13.83
CA GLY A 322 -6.06 0.96 13.49
C GLY A 322 -5.84 0.78 11.99
N PRO A 323 -4.99 -0.22 11.63
CA PRO A 323 -4.71 -0.58 10.25
C PRO A 323 -5.94 -1.11 9.51
N THR A 324 -6.20 -0.57 8.31
CA THR A 324 -7.32 -0.99 7.47
C THR A 324 -7.10 -0.62 6.01
N MET A 325 -7.62 -1.43 5.10
CA MET A 325 -7.89 -1.09 3.70
C MET A 325 -9.37 -0.74 3.46
N GLY A 326 -10.17 -0.72 4.53
CA GLY A 326 -11.62 -0.56 4.47
C GLY A 326 -12.09 0.85 4.15
N ASP A 327 -13.37 0.97 3.80
CA ASP A 327 -13.98 2.21 3.28
C ASP A 327 -14.51 3.14 4.36
N LEU A 328 -14.50 2.72 5.63
CA LEU A 328 -14.93 3.56 6.74
C LEU A 328 -14.05 4.82 6.82
N SER A 329 -14.69 5.98 6.94
CA SER A 329 -14.05 7.31 6.92
C SER A 329 -13.31 7.63 5.60
N GLY A 330 -13.81 7.08 4.50
CA GLY A 330 -13.32 7.30 3.14
C GLY A 330 -12.46 6.15 2.60
N ALA A 331 -12.85 5.65 1.43
CA ALA A 331 -12.14 4.58 0.75
C ALA A 331 -10.67 4.94 0.52
N PRO A 332 -9.71 4.09 0.92
CA PRO A 332 -8.28 4.37 0.81
C PRO A 332 -7.77 4.14 -0.61
N LEU A 333 -8.20 4.99 -1.52
CA LEU A 333 -7.87 4.97 -2.94
C LEU A 333 -6.87 6.07 -3.29
N LEU A 334 -6.06 5.86 -4.33
CA LEU A 334 -5.12 6.86 -4.87
C LEU A 334 -5.65 7.50 -6.15
N ASP A 335 -6.59 6.85 -6.84
CA ASP A 335 -7.24 7.30 -8.06
C ASP A 335 -8.61 7.91 -7.78
N GLY A 336 -9.25 8.44 -8.83
CA GLY A 336 -10.57 9.06 -8.72
C GLY A 336 -10.56 10.41 -8.01
N ILE A 337 -11.68 10.72 -7.33
CA ILE A 337 -11.92 11.94 -6.57
C ILE A 337 -12.29 11.51 -5.14
N GLY A 338 -11.80 12.21 -4.15
CA GLY A 338 -12.16 11.93 -2.76
C GLY A 338 -11.11 12.37 -1.75
N TYR A 339 -11.35 11.99 -0.49
CA TYR A 339 -10.50 12.41 0.62
C TYR A 339 -9.02 12.03 0.40
N TRP A 340 -8.73 10.77 0.14
CA TRP A 340 -7.37 10.27 0.00
C TRP A 340 -6.71 10.61 -1.33
N PRO A 341 -7.38 10.45 -2.51
CA PRO A 341 -6.78 10.84 -3.78
C PRO A 341 -6.32 12.30 -3.83
N ASP A 342 -7.13 13.22 -3.25
CA ASP A 342 -6.83 14.65 -3.28
C ASP A 342 -5.71 15.06 -2.32
N ARG A 343 -5.34 14.19 -1.37
CA ARG A 343 -4.32 14.41 -0.35
C ARG A 343 -3.03 13.65 -0.54
N TRP A 344 -2.98 12.75 -1.51
CA TRP A 344 -1.78 11.99 -1.83
C TRP A 344 -0.72 12.89 -2.49
N LEU A 345 0.48 12.97 -1.89
CA LEU A 345 1.52 13.93 -2.30
C LEU A 345 2.73 13.26 -2.94
N THR A 346 3.15 12.10 -2.45
CA THR A 346 4.37 11.43 -2.92
C THR A 346 4.36 9.96 -2.54
N ALA A 347 5.33 9.21 -3.08
CA ALA A 347 5.56 7.81 -2.75
C ALA A 347 7.04 7.46 -2.77
N ARG A 348 7.40 6.39 -2.05
CA ARG A 348 8.78 5.88 -1.96
C ARG A 348 8.78 4.36 -2.01
N ARG A 349 9.74 3.78 -2.73
CA ARG A 349 10.06 2.35 -2.73
C ARG A 349 11.33 2.13 -1.92
N ILE A 350 11.30 1.27 -0.91
CA ILE A 350 12.43 1.05 0.00
C ILE A 350 13.21 -0.21 -0.30
#